data_805844da590c5b49ccf698c1d4fc8470
#
_entry.id   805844da590c5b49ccf698c1d4fc8470
#
_cell.length_a   1.000
_cell.length_b   1.000
_cell.length_c   1.000
_cell.angle_alpha   90.00
_cell.angle_beta   90.00
_cell.angle_gamma   90.00
#
_symmetry.space_group_name_H-M   'P 1'
#
loop_
_entity.id
_entity.type
_entity.pdbx_description
1 polymer ?
#
loop_
_entity_poly.entity_id
_entity_poly.type
_entity_poly.pdbx_seq_one_letter_code
_entity_poly.pdbx_strand_id
1 'polypeptide(L)'
;MRVIQSLNTFILLFLIFFTAYIRYLTDFFDENSAILDSLLASLIVVLLAYTINSLAGNFIQKKVMTARDRYTLRKTISIVVTVLASASFFAIWVERTSTLIIAYGILSAGIAIALQDLLKGIAGGILIITSNPFNAGDRIQIGDNIGDVLDIGNFSTKLMEIKEWGNSDQYTGRIIQLPNSFVLSQPIKNYTRDFSFIWDEIRIMLIYGSDWKKAQEIILKVADPIVKEFEPRAKEELLNMEGKYFLATYDVQTGIYTSISENWIELRFRYVVEPRKRRAVNNLLTSKLLEAFEKEEDIVVGTITSIGARKPSGKEEKTDVK
;
A
#
# COMPACT_ATOMS: atom_id res chain seq x y z
N MET A 1 -39.13 -11.52 22.06
CA MET A 1 -38.16 -11.93 21.04
C MET A 1 -37.27 -13.10 21.49
N ARG A 2 -36.64 -13.07 22.67
CA ARG A 2 -35.83 -14.19 23.20
C ARG A 2 -36.59 -15.52 23.38
N VAL A 3 -37.86 -15.46 23.84
CA VAL A 3 -38.71 -16.63 24.05
C VAL A 3 -39.06 -17.33 22.74
N ILE A 4 -39.33 -16.59 21.66
CA ILE A 4 -39.61 -17.17 20.32
C ILE A 4 -38.34 -17.80 19.73
N GLN A 5 -37.16 -17.20 19.95
CA GLN A 5 -35.88 -17.79 19.51
C GLN A 5 -35.57 -19.10 20.24
N SER A 6 -35.80 -19.17 21.56
CA SER A 6 -35.60 -20.41 22.32
C SER A 6 -36.60 -21.49 21.92
N LEU A 7 -37.83 -21.13 21.61
CA LEU A 7 -38.84 -22.08 21.16
C LEU A 7 -38.50 -22.69 19.81
N ASN A 8 -38.04 -21.87 18.83
CA ASN A 8 -37.64 -22.37 17.51
C ASN A 8 -36.40 -23.27 17.60
N THR A 9 -35.43 -22.95 18.44
CA THR A 9 -34.25 -23.79 18.66
C THR A 9 -34.66 -25.12 19.31
N PHE A 10 -35.57 -25.10 20.25
CA PHE A 10 -36.10 -26.32 20.90
C PHE A 10 -36.85 -27.20 19.92
N ILE A 11 -37.70 -26.65 19.05
CA ILE A 11 -38.42 -27.41 18.01
C ILE A 11 -37.43 -28.06 17.04
N LEU A 12 -36.40 -27.34 16.58
CA LEU A 12 -35.40 -27.91 15.69
C LEU A 12 -34.60 -29.04 16.35
N LEU A 13 -34.18 -28.88 17.60
CA LEU A 13 -33.51 -29.92 18.36
C LEU A 13 -34.40 -31.15 18.57
N PHE A 14 -35.68 -30.92 18.85
CA PHE A 14 -36.66 -32.03 18.98
C PHE A 14 -36.81 -32.79 17.66
N LEU A 15 -36.91 -32.09 16.52
CA LEU A 15 -37.00 -32.71 15.21
C LEU A 15 -35.74 -33.49 14.86
N ILE A 16 -34.55 -32.99 15.19
CA ILE A 16 -33.28 -33.73 14.99
C ILE A 16 -33.26 -35.00 15.85
N PHE A 17 -33.61 -34.86 17.13
CA PHE A 17 -33.67 -35.99 18.04
C PHE A 17 -34.69 -37.06 17.58
N PHE A 18 -35.87 -36.61 17.14
CA PHE A 18 -36.93 -37.48 16.65
C PHE A 18 -36.53 -38.19 15.37
N THR A 19 -35.92 -37.51 14.41
CA THR A 19 -35.42 -38.16 13.18
C THR A 19 -34.24 -39.10 13.46
N ALA A 20 -33.35 -38.77 14.40
CA ALA A 20 -32.27 -39.65 14.83
C ALA A 20 -32.81 -40.92 15.53
N TYR A 21 -33.87 -40.78 16.32
CA TYR A 21 -34.56 -41.90 16.96
C TYR A 21 -35.24 -42.81 15.94
N ILE A 22 -35.94 -42.25 14.96
CA ILE A 22 -36.53 -43.03 13.86
C ILE A 22 -35.43 -43.74 13.05
N ARG A 23 -34.34 -43.06 12.78
CA ARG A 23 -33.15 -43.61 12.10
C ARG A 23 -32.63 -44.86 12.84
N TYR A 24 -32.46 -44.74 14.15
CA TYR A 24 -32.05 -45.88 15.01
C TYR A 24 -33.03 -47.07 14.95
N LEU A 25 -34.33 -46.80 14.91
CA LEU A 25 -35.37 -47.84 14.78
C LEU A 25 -35.36 -48.50 13.39
N THR A 26 -35.12 -47.71 12.31
CA THR A 26 -35.10 -48.21 10.93
C THR A 26 -33.84 -48.99 10.60
N ASP A 27 -32.69 -48.72 11.24
CA ASP A 27 -31.51 -49.59 11.15
C ASP A 27 -31.81 -51.04 11.61
N PHE A 28 -32.79 -51.21 12.48
CA PHE A 28 -33.24 -52.51 12.96
C PHE A 28 -34.09 -53.22 11.90
N PHE A 29 -34.70 -52.49 10.93
CA PHE A 29 -35.63 -53.05 9.93
C PHE A 29 -35.12 -52.96 8.48
N ASP A 30 -33.89 -52.52 8.25
CA ASP A 30 -33.18 -52.50 6.96
C ASP A 30 -33.86 -51.75 5.78
N GLU A 31 -34.83 -50.87 6.07
CA GLU A 31 -35.57 -50.13 5.05
C GLU A 31 -35.37 -48.59 5.16
N ASN A 32 -34.95 -47.95 4.06
CA ASN A 32 -34.93 -46.47 3.83
C ASN A 32 -33.96 -45.65 4.67
N SER A 33 -32.82 -46.16 5.05
CA SER A 33 -31.80 -45.43 5.84
C SER A 33 -31.27 -44.17 5.16
N ALA A 34 -31.12 -44.18 3.83
CA ALA A 34 -30.56 -43.08 3.06
C ALA A 34 -31.40 -41.79 3.06
N ILE A 35 -32.72 -41.88 3.03
CA ILE A 35 -33.62 -40.71 3.09
C ILE A 35 -33.60 -40.10 4.48
N LEU A 36 -33.56 -40.91 5.53
CA LEU A 36 -33.47 -40.43 6.91
C LEU A 36 -32.15 -39.74 7.20
N ASP A 37 -31.06 -40.26 6.62
CA ASP A 37 -29.73 -39.59 6.70
C ASP A 37 -29.75 -38.21 6.04
N SER A 38 -30.35 -38.10 4.86
CA SER A 38 -30.50 -36.81 4.16
C SER A 38 -31.39 -35.82 4.90
N LEU A 39 -32.47 -36.30 5.52
CA LEU A 39 -33.34 -35.52 6.39
C LEU A 39 -32.62 -35.04 7.64
N LEU A 40 -31.89 -35.90 8.34
CA LEU A 40 -31.07 -35.56 9.49
C LEU A 40 -30.01 -34.47 9.14
N ALA A 41 -29.27 -34.70 8.07
CA ALA A 41 -28.26 -33.75 7.59
C ALA A 41 -28.89 -32.37 7.25
N SER A 42 -30.06 -32.38 6.58
CA SER A 42 -30.80 -31.15 6.25
C SER A 42 -31.24 -30.37 7.50
N LEU A 43 -31.74 -31.07 8.53
CA LEU A 43 -32.13 -30.45 9.80
C LEU A 43 -30.94 -29.85 10.54
N ILE A 44 -29.77 -30.54 10.51
CA ILE A 44 -28.53 -30.03 11.09
C ILE A 44 -28.10 -28.75 10.36
N VAL A 45 -28.15 -28.68 9.03
CA VAL A 45 -27.83 -27.47 8.25
C VAL A 45 -28.75 -26.31 8.62
N VAL A 46 -30.05 -26.56 8.74
CA VAL A 46 -31.02 -25.54 9.15
C VAL A 46 -30.74 -25.04 10.58
N LEU A 47 -30.45 -25.94 11.51
CA LEU A 47 -30.09 -25.57 12.88
C LEU A 47 -28.81 -24.74 12.93
N LEU A 48 -27.77 -25.14 12.18
CA LEU A 48 -26.52 -24.37 12.08
C LEU A 48 -26.76 -22.97 11.50
N ALA A 49 -27.51 -22.87 10.41
CA ALA A 49 -27.86 -21.58 9.80
C ALA A 49 -28.62 -20.68 10.76
N TYR A 50 -29.58 -21.23 11.49
CA TYR A 50 -30.36 -20.51 12.51
C TYR A 50 -29.47 -20.05 13.67
N THR A 51 -28.61 -20.91 14.20
CA THR A 51 -27.71 -20.58 15.32
C THR A 51 -26.69 -19.52 14.92
N ILE A 52 -26.09 -19.61 13.74
CA ILE A 52 -25.15 -18.60 13.20
C ILE A 52 -25.85 -17.23 13.08
N ASN A 53 -27.04 -17.16 12.46
CA ASN A 53 -27.79 -15.93 12.32
C ASN A 53 -28.19 -15.33 13.70
N SER A 54 -28.55 -16.17 14.65
CA SER A 54 -28.90 -15.73 16.01
C SER A 54 -27.70 -15.17 16.77
N LEU A 55 -26.56 -15.86 16.74
CA LEU A 55 -25.32 -15.42 17.37
C LEU A 55 -24.79 -14.15 16.74
N ALA A 56 -24.76 -14.08 15.39
CA ALA A 56 -24.35 -12.89 14.67
C ALA A 56 -25.24 -11.68 15.01
N GLY A 57 -26.57 -11.88 15.06
CA GLY A 57 -27.52 -10.83 15.46
C GLY A 57 -27.26 -10.31 16.87
N ASN A 58 -27.00 -11.19 17.84
CA ASN A 58 -26.69 -10.81 19.22
C ASN A 58 -25.33 -10.08 19.34
N PHE A 59 -24.33 -10.54 18.59
CA PHE A 59 -23.00 -9.90 18.56
C PHE A 59 -23.04 -8.51 17.96
N ILE A 60 -23.74 -8.34 16.83
CA ILE A 60 -23.90 -7.06 16.14
C ILE A 60 -24.66 -6.05 17.05
N GLN A 61 -25.69 -6.48 17.75
CA GLN A 61 -26.44 -5.62 18.66
C GLN A 61 -25.58 -5.07 19.81
N LYS A 62 -24.58 -5.85 20.28
CA LYS A 62 -23.72 -5.46 21.39
C LYS A 62 -22.55 -4.56 21.00
N LYS A 63 -21.99 -4.74 19.78
CA LYS A 63 -20.72 -4.10 19.37
C LYS A 63 -20.87 -2.97 18.34
N VAL A 64 -21.94 -2.95 17.56
CA VAL A 64 -22.12 -1.95 16.48
C VAL A 64 -23.02 -0.82 16.93
N MET A 65 -22.50 0.42 16.93
CA MET A 65 -23.19 1.58 17.51
C MET A 65 -24.29 2.16 16.60
N THR A 66 -24.09 2.18 15.26
CA THR A 66 -24.99 2.84 14.31
C THR A 66 -26.12 1.89 13.87
N ALA A 67 -27.37 2.38 13.85
CA ALA A 67 -28.53 1.58 13.43
C ALA A 67 -28.43 1.10 11.97
N ARG A 68 -27.87 1.93 11.10
CA ARG A 68 -27.63 1.62 9.67
C ARG A 68 -26.66 0.45 9.50
N ASP A 69 -25.54 0.49 10.23
CA ASP A 69 -24.51 -0.55 10.12
C ASP A 69 -25.01 -1.88 10.69
N ARG A 70 -25.77 -1.85 11.78
CA ARG A 70 -26.45 -3.04 12.34
C ARG A 70 -27.36 -3.72 11.31
N TYR A 71 -28.17 -2.92 10.62
CA TYR A 71 -29.07 -3.44 9.59
C TYR A 71 -28.30 -4.07 8.43
N THR A 72 -27.29 -3.36 7.91
CA THR A 72 -26.49 -3.80 6.78
C THR A 72 -25.75 -5.09 7.09
N LEU A 73 -25.00 -5.13 8.20
CA LEU A 73 -24.24 -6.31 8.63
C LEU A 73 -25.14 -7.52 8.87
N ARG A 74 -26.26 -7.33 9.54
CA ARG A 74 -27.22 -8.41 9.79
C ARG A 74 -27.80 -8.97 8.49
N LYS A 75 -28.17 -8.09 7.56
CA LYS A 75 -28.68 -8.47 6.23
C LYS A 75 -27.64 -9.25 5.42
N THR A 76 -26.38 -8.75 5.38
CA THR A 76 -25.29 -9.39 4.66
C THR A 76 -25.01 -10.80 5.22
N ILE A 77 -24.85 -10.92 6.54
CA ILE A 77 -24.62 -12.22 7.17
C ILE A 77 -25.77 -13.18 6.90
N SER A 78 -27.01 -12.71 7.03
CA SER A 78 -28.19 -13.54 6.74
C SER A 78 -28.21 -14.03 5.30
N ILE A 79 -27.88 -13.19 4.33
CA ILE A 79 -27.77 -13.58 2.91
C ILE A 79 -26.72 -14.67 2.73
N VAL A 80 -25.50 -14.44 3.25
CA VAL A 80 -24.38 -15.40 3.13
C VAL A 80 -24.76 -16.74 3.75
N VAL A 81 -25.30 -16.74 4.98
CA VAL A 81 -25.72 -17.96 5.67
C VAL A 81 -26.84 -18.68 4.90
N THR A 82 -27.81 -17.94 4.34
CA THR A 82 -28.89 -18.54 3.56
C THR A 82 -28.35 -19.18 2.28
N VAL A 83 -27.44 -18.50 1.56
CA VAL A 83 -26.81 -19.06 0.34
C VAL A 83 -26.05 -20.35 0.65
N LEU A 84 -25.23 -20.34 1.71
CA LEU A 84 -24.46 -21.51 2.13
C LEU A 84 -25.38 -22.66 2.58
N ALA A 85 -26.44 -22.37 3.34
CA ALA A 85 -27.42 -23.37 3.77
C ALA A 85 -28.17 -23.95 2.57
N SER A 86 -28.59 -23.14 1.61
CA SER A 86 -29.24 -23.60 0.38
C SER A 86 -28.34 -24.50 -0.46
N ALA A 87 -27.05 -24.11 -0.61
CA ALA A 87 -26.07 -24.93 -1.32
C ALA A 87 -25.83 -26.29 -0.62
N SER A 88 -25.71 -26.27 0.71
CA SER A 88 -25.57 -27.49 1.51
C SER A 88 -26.81 -28.39 1.41
N PHE A 89 -28.01 -27.78 1.49
CA PHE A 89 -29.28 -28.50 1.33
C PHE A 89 -29.37 -29.19 -0.05
N PHE A 90 -29.05 -28.43 -1.10
CA PHE A 90 -29.03 -29.00 -2.45
C PHE A 90 -28.01 -30.15 -2.59
N ALA A 91 -26.80 -30.00 -2.00
CA ALA A 91 -25.77 -31.03 -2.02
C ALA A 91 -26.20 -32.35 -1.34
N ILE A 92 -27.01 -32.26 -0.26
CA ILE A 92 -27.51 -33.41 0.48
C ILE A 92 -28.52 -34.23 -0.37
N TRP A 93 -29.40 -33.55 -1.11
CA TRP A 93 -30.50 -34.18 -1.85
C TRP A 93 -30.16 -34.56 -3.28
N VAL A 94 -29.01 -34.16 -3.80
CA VAL A 94 -28.56 -34.57 -5.13
C VAL A 94 -27.92 -35.95 -5.01
N GLU A 95 -28.47 -36.92 -5.75
CA GLU A 95 -27.93 -38.27 -5.87
C GLU A 95 -26.48 -38.23 -6.36
N ARG A 96 -25.62 -39.10 -5.80
CA ARG A 96 -24.18 -39.20 -6.06
C ARG A 96 -23.87 -39.68 -7.48
N THR A 97 -24.21 -38.94 -8.49
CA THR A 97 -23.80 -39.21 -9.87
C THR A 97 -22.44 -38.56 -10.15
N SER A 98 -21.53 -39.28 -10.79
CA SER A 98 -20.21 -38.83 -11.17
C SER A 98 -20.23 -37.53 -11.97
N THR A 99 -21.27 -37.32 -12.79
CA THR A 99 -21.50 -36.07 -13.56
C THR A 99 -21.70 -34.85 -12.67
N LEU A 100 -22.36 -35.01 -11.52
CA LEU A 100 -22.58 -33.89 -10.58
C LEU A 100 -21.31 -33.51 -9.84
N ILE A 101 -20.44 -34.46 -9.52
CA ILE A 101 -19.12 -34.18 -8.92
C ILE A 101 -18.30 -33.26 -9.84
N ILE A 102 -18.33 -33.53 -11.16
CA ILE A 102 -17.65 -32.70 -12.15
C ILE A 102 -18.29 -31.31 -12.20
N ALA A 103 -19.62 -31.20 -12.24
CA ALA A 103 -20.33 -29.91 -12.26
C ALA A 103 -20.04 -29.10 -11.00
N TYR A 104 -19.99 -29.72 -9.81
CA TYR A 104 -19.58 -29.05 -8.57
C TYR A 104 -18.12 -28.58 -8.60
N GLY A 105 -17.23 -29.39 -9.16
CA GLY A 105 -15.83 -29.00 -9.33
C GLY A 105 -15.69 -27.73 -10.15
N ILE A 106 -16.40 -27.66 -11.29
CA ILE A 106 -16.39 -26.47 -12.19
C ILE A 106 -17.01 -25.26 -11.48
N LEU A 107 -18.15 -25.44 -10.82
CA LEU A 107 -18.80 -24.34 -10.06
C LEU A 107 -17.91 -23.84 -8.93
N SER A 108 -17.31 -24.73 -8.16
CA SER A 108 -16.42 -24.37 -7.05
C SER A 108 -15.17 -23.64 -7.54
N ALA A 109 -14.59 -24.08 -8.67
CA ALA A 109 -13.48 -23.38 -9.31
C ALA A 109 -13.89 -21.96 -9.77
N GLY A 110 -15.07 -21.81 -10.38
CA GLY A 110 -15.62 -20.51 -10.76
C GLY A 110 -15.80 -19.57 -9.56
N ILE A 111 -16.35 -20.07 -8.46
CA ILE A 111 -16.51 -19.31 -7.21
C ILE A 111 -15.14 -18.92 -6.62
N ALA A 112 -14.18 -19.85 -6.60
CA ALA A 112 -12.84 -19.61 -6.09
C ALA A 112 -12.13 -18.49 -6.89
N ILE A 113 -12.25 -18.50 -8.22
CA ILE A 113 -11.72 -17.45 -9.09
C ILE A 113 -12.44 -16.12 -8.82
N ALA A 114 -13.76 -16.13 -8.69
CA ALA A 114 -14.53 -14.91 -8.40
C ALA A 114 -14.18 -14.27 -7.04
N LEU A 115 -13.80 -15.08 -6.05
CA LEU A 115 -13.41 -14.61 -4.70
C LEU A 115 -11.89 -14.38 -4.56
N GLN A 116 -11.10 -14.66 -5.58
CA GLN A 116 -9.64 -14.61 -5.52
C GLN A 116 -9.10 -13.28 -5.00
N ASP A 117 -9.62 -12.16 -5.50
CA ASP A 117 -9.11 -10.83 -5.12
C ASP A 117 -9.50 -10.46 -3.68
N LEU A 118 -10.66 -10.90 -3.21
CA LEU A 118 -11.04 -10.75 -1.82
C LEU A 118 -10.09 -11.53 -0.89
N LEU A 119 -9.79 -12.78 -1.23
CA LEU A 119 -8.86 -13.62 -0.46
C LEU A 119 -7.44 -13.07 -0.48
N LYS A 120 -6.96 -12.57 -1.63
CA LYS A 120 -5.68 -11.85 -1.71
C LYS A 120 -5.67 -10.60 -0.83
N GLY A 121 -6.78 -9.84 -0.76
CA GLY A 121 -6.89 -8.68 0.13
C GLY A 121 -6.72 -9.05 1.60
N ILE A 122 -7.35 -10.13 2.05
CA ILE A 122 -7.20 -10.66 3.42
C ILE A 122 -5.76 -11.11 3.67
N ALA A 123 -5.19 -11.92 2.77
CA ALA A 123 -3.82 -12.41 2.87
C ALA A 123 -2.80 -11.26 2.91
N GLY A 124 -3.00 -10.22 2.10
CA GLY A 124 -2.20 -9.00 2.12
C GLY A 124 -2.30 -8.25 3.45
N GLY A 125 -3.51 -8.14 4.03
CA GLY A 125 -3.70 -7.57 5.36
C GLY A 125 -2.96 -8.35 6.46
N ILE A 126 -3.03 -9.68 6.44
CA ILE A 126 -2.28 -10.55 7.35
C ILE A 126 -0.77 -10.35 7.17
N LEU A 127 -0.29 -10.29 5.92
CA LEU A 127 1.13 -10.06 5.63
C LEU A 127 1.61 -8.71 6.18
N ILE A 128 0.83 -7.64 6.05
CA ILE A 128 1.17 -6.32 6.61
C ILE A 128 1.35 -6.42 8.13
N ILE A 129 0.44 -7.11 8.83
CA ILE A 129 0.49 -7.25 10.29
C ILE A 129 1.67 -8.11 10.74
N THR A 130 1.95 -9.23 10.04
CA THR A 130 2.97 -10.20 10.47
C THR A 130 4.38 -9.82 10.09
N SER A 131 4.60 -9.35 8.86
CA SER A 131 5.93 -8.95 8.36
C SER A 131 6.22 -7.46 8.56
N ASN A 132 5.19 -6.69 8.87
CA ASN A 132 5.28 -5.26 9.16
C ASN A 132 6.16 -4.49 8.14
N PRO A 133 5.83 -4.50 6.83
CA PRO A 133 6.64 -3.80 5.81
C PRO A 133 6.54 -2.28 5.92
N PHE A 134 5.47 -1.76 6.50
CA PHE A 134 5.24 -0.34 6.79
C PHE A 134 4.22 -0.18 7.91
N ASN A 135 4.20 1.01 8.51
CA ASN A 135 3.28 1.41 9.58
C ASN A 135 2.47 2.65 9.18
N ALA A 136 1.42 2.94 9.95
CA ALA A 136 0.75 4.24 9.84
C ALA A 136 1.75 5.37 10.13
N GLY A 137 1.77 6.38 9.27
CA GLY A 137 2.73 7.47 9.30
C GLY A 137 3.95 7.28 8.39
N ASP A 138 4.21 6.09 7.86
CA ASP A 138 5.32 5.89 6.91
C ASP A 138 5.00 6.49 5.54
N ARG A 139 6.04 6.97 4.84
CA ARG A 139 5.99 7.33 3.43
C ARG A 139 6.36 6.11 2.61
N ILE A 140 5.43 5.65 1.78
CA ILE A 140 5.61 4.45 0.97
C ILE A 140 5.25 4.66 -0.49
N GLN A 141 5.78 3.77 -1.32
CA GLN A 141 5.34 3.59 -2.69
C GLN A 141 5.03 2.11 -2.93
N ILE A 142 3.85 1.82 -3.46
CA ILE A 142 3.43 0.48 -3.90
C ILE A 142 2.98 0.59 -5.36
N GLY A 143 3.75 -0.01 -6.27
CA GLY A 143 3.58 0.23 -7.71
C GLY A 143 3.76 1.73 -8.02
N ASP A 144 2.77 2.33 -8.69
CA ASP A 144 2.78 3.75 -9.03
C ASP A 144 2.17 4.65 -7.94
N ASN A 145 1.54 4.06 -6.92
CA ASN A 145 0.90 4.80 -5.85
C ASN A 145 1.92 5.19 -4.78
N ILE A 146 2.07 6.47 -4.53
CA ILE A 146 3.00 7.01 -3.54
C ILE A 146 2.26 7.93 -2.56
N GLY A 147 2.53 7.80 -1.27
CA GLY A 147 1.87 8.61 -0.24
C GLY A 147 2.32 8.29 1.18
N ASP A 148 1.80 9.06 2.12
CA ASP A 148 1.96 8.80 3.54
C ASP A 148 0.79 7.93 4.03
N VAL A 149 1.09 6.84 4.74
CA VAL A 149 0.10 5.89 5.28
C VAL A 149 -0.74 6.57 6.36
N LEU A 150 -2.04 6.69 6.12
CA LEU A 150 -2.98 7.24 7.09
C LEU A 150 -3.56 6.17 8.01
N ASP A 151 -3.93 5.02 7.41
CA ASP A 151 -4.65 3.96 8.11
C ASP A 151 -4.45 2.62 7.39
N ILE A 152 -4.33 1.55 8.17
CA ILE A 152 -4.20 0.18 7.66
C ILE A 152 -5.42 -0.61 8.09
N GLY A 153 -6.36 -0.81 7.16
CA GLY A 153 -7.57 -1.60 7.39
C GLY A 153 -7.36 -3.08 7.03
N ASN A 154 -8.38 -3.89 7.29
CA ASN A 154 -8.33 -5.34 7.05
C ASN A 154 -8.16 -5.72 5.57
N PHE A 155 -8.74 -4.93 4.65
CA PHE A 155 -8.77 -5.21 3.21
C PHE A 155 -8.02 -4.16 2.38
N SER A 156 -7.81 -2.97 2.94
CA SER A 156 -7.21 -1.84 2.22
C SER A 156 -6.44 -0.93 3.15
N THR A 157 -5.41 -0.30 2.62
CA THR A 157 -4.60 0.73 3.26
C THR A 157 -4.94 2.08 2.65
N LYS A 158 -5.06 3.12 3.47
CA LYS A 158 -5.29 4.50 3.01
C LYS A 158 -4.00 5.28 3.00
N LEU A 159 -3.73 5.94 1.89
CA LEU A 159 -2.57 6.80 1.71
C LEU A 159 -3.01 8.24 1.45
N MET A 160 -2.33 9.20 2.07
CA MET A 160 -2.37 10.60 1.64
C MET A 160 -1.43 10.74 0.43
N GLU A 161 -2.00 10.94 -0.74
CA GLU A 161 -1.26 10.94 -1.99
C GLU A 161 -0.27 12.10 -2.09
N ILE A 162 0.89 11.81 -2.66
CA ILE A 162 1.89 12.81 -3.06
C ILE A 162 2.26 12.63 -4.53
N LYS A 163 2.84 13.65 -5.15
CA LYS A 163 3.53 13.60 -6.46
C LYS A 163 2.67 13.75 -7.71
N GLU A 164 1.64 13.02 -7.92
CA GLU A 164 0.81 12.83 -9.13
C GLU A 164 0.91 13.92 -10.23
N TRP A 165 0.44 15.15 -10.00
CA TRP A 165 0.44 16.22 -11.02
C TRP A 165 1.50 17.30 -10.84
N GLY A 166 2.47 17.11 -9.97
CA GLY A 166 3.38 18.20 -9.63
C GLY A 166 4.84 17.83 -9.53
N ASN A 167 5.33 16.70 -10.07
CA ASN A 167 6.73 16.26 -9.90
C ASN A 167 7.34 16.63 -8.52
N SER A 168 6.48 16.71 -7.49
CA SER A 168 6.79 17.27 -6.18
C SER A 168 6.35 16.34 -5.07
N ASP A 169 7.16 16.24 -4.03
CA ASP A 169 6.90 15.40 -2.87
C ASP A 169 5.88 16.03 -1.89
N GLN A 170 4.92 16.82 -2.40
CA GLN A 170 3.87 17.46 -1.61
C GLN A 170 2.54 16.74 -1.78
N TYR A 171 1.67 16.88 -0.77
CA TYR A 171 0.34 16.33 -0.80
C TYR A 171 -0.51 16.90 -1.93
N THR A 172 -1.23 16.03 -2.61
CA THR A 172 -2.21 16.42 -3.63
C THR A 172 -3.57 16.76 -3.02
N GLY A 173 -3.80 16.40 -1.75
CA GLY A 173 -5.09 16.51 -1.07
C GLY A 173 -6.02 15.31 -1.32
N ARG A 174 -5.60 14.34 -2.15
CA ARG A 174 -6.37 13.11 -2.39
C ARG A 174 -5.96 11.99 -1.43
N ILE A 175 -6.94 11.15 -1.09
CA ILE A 175 -6.72 9.91 -0.34
C ILE A 175 -6.88 8.75 -1.31
N ILE A 176 -5.81 7.95 -1.43
CA ILE A 176 -5.83 6.70 -2.18
C ILE A 176 -6.25 5.59 -1.22
N GLN A 177 -7.24 4.79 -1.63
CA GLN A 177 -7.58 3.54 -0.94
C GLN A 177 -7.01 2.38 -1.73
N LEU A 178 -5.88 1.84 -1.28
CA LEU A 178 -5.14 0.79 -1.94
C LEU A 178 -5.54 -0.58 -1.37
N PRO A 179 -6.02 -1.54 -2.17
CA PRO A 179 -6.28 -2.89 -1.71
C PRO A 179 -5.00 -3.55 -1.14
N ASN A 180 -5.10 -4.22 0.01
CA ASN A 180 -3.94 -4.88 0.62
C ASN A 180 -3.35 -6.01 -0.24
N SER A 181 -4.10 -6.51 -1.23
CA SER A 181 -3.60 -7.47 -2.22
C SER A 181 -2.38 -6.97 -3.02
N PHE A 182 -2.22 -5.64 -3.16
CA PHE A 182 -1.06 -5.05 -3.84
C PHE A 182 0.27 -5.38 -3.14
N VAL A 183 0.25 -5.56 -1.83
CA VAL A 183 1.44 -5.96 -1.03
C VAL A 183 1.99 -7.34 -1.43
N LEU A 184 1.12 -8.21 -2.00
CA LEU A 184 1.50 -9.54 -2.47
C LEU A 184 2.07 -9.54 -3.90
N SER A 185 1.79 -8.51 -4.69
CA SER A 185 2.05 -8.50 -6.13
C SER A 185 2.95 -7.36 -6.61
N GLN A 186 3.14 -6.33 -5.78
CA GLN A 186 3.91 -5.14 -6.14
C GLN A 186 5.09 -4.93 -5.17
N PRO A 187 6.21 -4.40 -5.65
CA PRO A 187 7.31 -4.02 -4.77
C PRO A 187 6.88 -2.88 -3.84
N ILE A 188 7.26 -2.97 -2.57
CA ILE A 188 7.03 -1.95 -1.57
C ILE A 188 8.32 -1.18 -1.37
N LYS A 189 8.30 0.14 -1.59
CA LYS A 189 9.39 1.05 -1.25
C LYS A 189 8.97 1.85 -0.03
N ASN A 190 9.72 1.76 1.06
CA ASN A 190 9.48 2.54 2.27
C ASN A 190 10.61 3.58 2.40
N TYR A 191 10.24 4.85 2.52
CA TYR A 191 11.17 5.98 2.54
C TYR A 191 11.50 6.47 3.96
N THR A 192 10.86 5.90 4.98
CA THR A 192 10.94 6.46 6.35
C THR A 192 11.19 5.43 7.46
N ARG A 193 11.13 4.14 7.15
CA ARG A 193 11.11 3.11 8.20
C ARG A 193 12.47 2.74 8.77
N ASP A 194 13.34 2.18 7.93
CA ASP A 194 14.64 1.68 8.40
C ASP A 194 15.73 2.75 8.32
N PHE A 195 15.56 3.69 7.41
CA PHE A 195 16.38 4.86 7.22
C PHE A 195 15.46 6.07 6.96
N SER A 196 15.47 7.03 7.88
CA SER A 196 14.56 8.19 7.82
C SER A 196 15.01 9.28 6.87
N PHE A 197 16.08 9.05 6.13
CA PHE A 197 16.67 9.97 5.17
C PHE A 197 16.68 9.36 3.76
N ILE A 198 16.84 10.23 2.78
CA ILE A 198 17.07 9.84 1.39
C ILE A 198 18.28 10.62 0.88
N TRP A 199 18.98 10.05 -0.09
CA TRP A 199 19.94 10.81 -0.89
C TRP A 199 19.20 11.55 -1.98
N ASP A 200 19.35 12.88 -2.00
CA ASP A 200 18.84 13.74 -3.07
C ASP A 200 20.00 14.35 -3.85
N GLU A 201 19.75 14.73 -5.09
CA GLU A 201 20.76 15.30 -5.97
C GLU A 201 20.23 16.55 -6.68
N ILE A 202 21.04 17.62 -6.67
CA ILE A 202 20.82 18.79 -7.51
C ILE A 202 21.81 18.73 -8.68
N ARG A 203 21.27 18.79 -9.90
CA ARG A 203 22.05 18.77 -11.13
C ARG A 203 22.27 20.21 -11.61
N ILE A 204 23.53 20.59 -11.72
CA ILE A 204 23.97 21.91 -12.18
C ILE A 204 24.75 21.70 -13.46
N MET A 205 24.31 22.32 -14.54
CA MET A 205 24.94 22.27 -15.84
C MET A 205 25.72 23.57 -16.07
N LEU A 206 27.01 23.45 -16.31
CA LEU A 206 27.89 24.61 -16.64
C LEU A 206 28.35 24.49 -18.09
N ILE A 207 28.34 25.59 -18.80
CA ILE A 207 28.92 25.62 -20.17
C ILE A 207 30.44 25.38 -20.12
N TYR A 208 31.00 24.82 -21.17
CA TYR A 208 32.44 24.68 -21.31
C TYR A 208 33.10 26.08 -21.27
N GLY A 209 34.21 26.18 -20.54
CA GLY A 209 34.89 27.42 -20.25
C GLY A 209 34.50 28.09 -18.93
N SER A 210 33.47 27.55 -18.24
CA SER A 210 33.18 27.98 -16.86
C SER A 210 34.21 27.40 -15.87
N ASP A 211 34.51 28.19 -14.82
CA ASP A 211 35.33 27.66 -13.71
C ASP A 211 34.51 26.73 -12.83
N TRP A 212 34.50 25.46 -13.23
CA TRP A 212 33.75 24.40 -12.53
C TRP A 212 34.33 24.08 -11.14
N LYS A 213 35.64 24.33 -10.90
CA LYS A 213 36.26 24.15 -9.57
C LYS A 213 35.75 25.19 -8.58
N LYS A 214 35.76 26.45 -9.00
CA LYS A 214 35.17 27.53 -8.22
C LYS A 214 33.68 27.30 -7.97
N ALA A 215 32.94 26.77 -8.96
CA ALA A 215 31.54 26.39 -8.77
C ALA A 215 31.35 25.32 -7.70
N GLN A 216 32.23 24.31 -7.66
CA GLN A 216 32.18 23.30 -6.58
C GLN A 216 32.42 23.90 -5.19
N GLU A 217 33.38 24.79 -5.05
CA GLU A 217 33.66 25.48 -3.78
C GLU A 217 32.44 26.32 -3.32
N ILE A 218 31.80 27.01 -4.24
CA ILE A 218 30.59 27.81 -3.95
C ILE A 218 29.44 26.88 -3.54
N ILE A 219 29.23 25.77 -4.25
CA ILE A 219 28.18 24.81 -3.91
C ILE A 219 28.37 24.30 -2.48
N LEU A 220 29.56 23.84 -2.12
CA LEU A 220 29.84 23.36 -0.78
C LEU A 220 29.64 24.45 0.28
N LYS A 221 30.12 25.67 0.04
CA LYS A 221 29.98 26.79 0.96
C LYS A 221 28.53 27.18 1.20
N VAL A 222 27.71 27.18 0.16
CA VAL A 222 26.28 27.50 0.23
C VAL A 222 25.47 26.39 0.87
N ALA A 223 25.81 25.15 0.56
CA ALA A 223 25.05 24.00 0.99
C ALA A 223 25.32 23.56 2.44
N ASP A 224 26.60 23.64 2.89
CA ASP A 224 27.03 23.20 4.21
C ASP A 224 26.09 23.64 5.35
N PRO A 225 25.76 24.92 5.50
CA PRO A 225 24.90 25.38 6.59
C PRO A 225 23.45 24.88 6.51
N ILE A 226 23.04 24.32 5.36
CA ILE A 226 21.67 23.85 5.12
C ILE A 226 21.56 22.34 5.33
N VAL A 227 22.56 21.57 4.82
CA VAL A 227 22.46 20.10 4.77
C VAL A 227 23.19 19.40 5.91
N LYS A 228 24.18 20.07 6.50
CA LYS A 228 25.03 19.48 7.54
C LYS A 228 24.28 19.11 8.82
N GLU A 229 23.12 19.71 9.06
CA GLU A 229 22.26 19.34 10.20
C GLU A 229 21.71 17.91 10.11
N PHE A 230 21.57 17.35 8.88
CA PHE A 230 21.02 16.01 8.66
C PHE A 230 22.07 14.91 8.79
N GLU A 231 23.34 15.21 8.49
CA GLU A 231 24.42 14.22 8.41
C GLU A 231 24.64 13.40 9.71
N PRO A 232 24.70 13.99 10.93
CA PRO A 232 24.97 13.23 12.14
C PRO A 232 23.89 12.18 12.43
N ARG A 233 22.63 12.56 12.29
CA ARG A 233 21.48 11.65 12.48
C ARG A 233 21.43 10.57 11.41
N ALA A 234 21.63 10.94 10.15
CA ALA A 234 21.68 9.99 9.04
C ALA A 234 22.80 8.98 9.22
N LYS A 235 23.98 9.41 9.70
CA LYS A 235 25.11 8.52 10.00
C LYS A 235 24.79 7.54 11.10
N GLU A 236 24.18 7.99 12.18
CA GLU A 236 23.75 7.12 13.28
C GLU A 236 22.75 6.06 12.83
N GLU A 237 21.71 6.46 12.08
CA GLU A 237 20.73 5.52 11.55
C GLU A 237 21.34 4.51 10.58
N LEU A 238 22.28 4.95 9.73
CA LEU A 238 22.97 4.08 8.80
C LEU A 238 23.83 3.02 9.51
N LEU A 239 24.55 3.42 10.57
CA LEU A 239 25.30 2.48 11.41
C LEU A 239 24.38 1.43 12.06
N ASN A 240 23.19 1.83 12.50
CA ASN A 240 22.17 0.90 13.02
C ASN A 240 21.69 -0.08 11.94
N MET A 241 21.54 0.39 10.70
CA MET A 241 21.18 -0.48 9.56
C MET A 241 22.29 -1.46 9.18
N GLU A 242 23.56 -1.06 9.23
CA GLU A 242 24.70 -1.95 8.94
C GLU A 242 24.68 -3.19 9.85
N GLY A 243 24.36 -3.01 11.12
CA GLY A 243 24.22 -4.13 12.07
C GLY A 243 23.05 -5.06 11.78
N LYS A 244 21.99 -4.54 11.17
CA LYS A 244 20.76 -5.29 10.87
C LYS A 244 20.80 -6.02 9.52
N TYR A 245 21.39 -5.41 8.49
CA TYR A 245 21.26 -5.84 7.10
C TYR A 245 22.58 -6.27 6.42
N PHE A 246 23.68 -6.36 7.15
CA PHE A 246 25.01 -6.66 6.58
C PHE A 246 25.39 -5.74 5.40
N LEU A 247 25.04 -4.46 5.51
CA LEU A 247 25.36 -3.48 4.48
C LEU A 247 26.85 -3.17 4.51
N ALA A 248 27.43 -2.90 3.34
CA ALA A 248 28.74 -2.27 3.28
C ALA A 248 28.67 -0.84 3.85
N THR A 249 29.75 -0.36 4.45
CA THR A 249 29.82 1.00 5.00
C THR A 249 29.58 2.02 3.88
N TYR A 250 28.51 2.79 3.99
CA TYR A 250 28.22 3.89 3.09
C TYR A 250 28.50 5.21 3.76
N ASP A 251 29.01 6.17 2.97
CA ASP A 251 29.20 7.53 3.45
C ASP A 251 27.91 8.36 3.22
N VAL A 252 27.52 9.07 4.26
CA VAL A 252 26.40 10.03 4.21
C VAL A 252 26.86 11.46 3.92
N GLN A 253 28.20 11.65 3.79
CA GLN A 253 28.77 12.97 3.56
C GLN A 253 28.27 13.56 2.25
N THR A 254 28.08 14.85 2.30
CA THR A 254 27.77 15.65 1.12
C THR A 254 28.92 15.59 0.12
N GLY A 255 28.58 15.37 -1.15
CA GLY A 255 29.60 15.24 -2.20
C GLY A 255 29.19 15.86 -3.53
N ILE A 256 30.19 16.19 -4.36
CA ILE A 256 29.95 16.68 -5.72
C ILE A 256 30.59 15.69 -6.69
N TYR A 257 29.79 15.16 -7.59
CA TYR A 257 30.19 14.27 -8.67
C TYR A 257 30.19 15.07 -9.97
N THR A 258 31.34 15.08 -10.65
CA THR A 258 31.51 15.79 -11.93
C THR A 258 31.47 14.82 -13.08
N SER A 259 30.67 15.14 -14.09
CA SER A 259 30.63 14.40 -15.35
C SER A 259 30.67 15.35 -16.55
N ILE A 260 31.10 14.81 -17.68
CA ILE A 260 31.22 15.53 -18.95
C ILE A 260 30.08 15.08 -19.85
N SER A 261 29.36 16.02 -20.43
CA SER A 261 28.36 15.79 -21.47
C SER A 261 28.79 16.47 -22.77
N GLU A 262 28.09 16.24 -23.88
CA GLU A 262 28.41 16.81 -25.17
C GLU A 262 28.49 18.35 -25.17
N ASN A 263 27.62 19.01 -24.40
CA ASN A 263 27.47 20.48 -24.43
C ASN A 263 27.72 21.18 -23.09
N TRP A 264 27.96 20.44 -21.99
CA TRP A 264 28.16 21.01 -20.65
C TRP A 264 28.98 20.11 -19.74
N ILE A 265 29.49 20.71 -18.69
CA ILE A 265 30.02 20.05 -17.51
C ILE A 265 28.86 19.90 -16.52
N GLU A 266 28.52 18.68 -16.10
CA GLU A 266 27.46 18.43 -15.13
C GLU A 266 28.08 18.21 -13.75
N LEU A 267 27.66 19.05 -12.79
CA LEU A 267 27.97 18.91 -11.37
C LEU A 267 26.74 18.34 -10.68
N ARG A 268 26.87 17.17 -10.07
CA ARG A 268 25.81 16.55 -9.25
C ARG A 268 26.16 16.71 -7.80
N PHE A 269 25.47 17.63 -7.16
CA PHE A 269 25.56 17.84 -5.73
C PHE A 269 24.64 16.89 -5.00
N ARG A 270 25.22 15.92 -4.28
CA ARG A 270 24.51 14.87 -3.55
C ARG A 270 24.56 15.13 -2.07
N TYR A 271 23.41 15.00 -1.40
CA TYR A 271 23.24 15.23 0.02
C TYR A 271 22.15 14.34 0.61
N VAL A 272 22.12 14.18 1.93
CA VAL A 272 21.05 13.47 2.66
C VAL A 272 20.02 14.46 3.18
N VAL A 273 18.75 14.06 3.14
CA VAL A 273 17.63 14.89 3.60
C VAL A 273 16.45 14.02 4.04
N GLU A 274 15.65 14.48 4.99
CA GLU A 274 14.39 13.84 5.35
C GLU A 274 13.41 13.88 4.14
N PRO A 275 12.73 12.77 3.78
CA PRO A 275 11.86 12.70 2.60
C PRO A 275 10.80 13.79 2.54
N ARG A 276 10.26 14.20 3.70
CA ARG A 276 9.23 15.24 3.78
C ARG A 276 9.77 16.66 3.62
N LYS A 277 11.05 16.87 3.89
CA LYS A 277 11.74 18.18 3.75
C LYS A 277 12.41 18.32 2.39
N ARG A 278 12.52 17.25 1.60
CA ARG A 278 13.29 17.23 0.35
C ARG A 278 12.98 18.42 -0.55
N ARG A 279 11.72 18.69 -0.84
CA ARG A 279 11.35 19.81 -1.74
C ARG A 279 11.73 21.18 -1.18
N ALA A 280 11.51 21.40 0.10
CA ALA A 280 11.83 22.68 0.73
C ALA A 280 13.33 22.93 0.74
N VAL A 281 14.12 21.91 1.09
CA VAL A 281 15.58 21.98 1.10
C VAL A 281 16.13 22.16 -0.32
N ASN A 282 15.63 21.39 -1.29
CA ASN A 282 16.02 21.51 -2.68
C ASN A 282 15.76 22.92 -3.25
N ASN A 283 14.57 23.47 -2.98
CA ASN A 283 14.22 24.82 -3.41
C ASN A 283 15.14 25.88 -2.75
N LEU A 284 15.40 25.76 -1.45
CA LEU A 284 16.27 26.69 -0.72
C LEU A 284 17.71 26.64 -1.26
N LEU A 285 18.24 25.45 -1.47
CA LEU A 285 19.57 25.23 -2.05
C LEU A 285 19.64 25.83 -3.46
N THR A 286 18.70 25.46 -4.33
CA THR A 286 18.69 25.94 -5.71
C THR A 286 18.65 27.48 -5.79
N SER A 287 17.76 28.11 -5.00
CA SER A 287 17.67 29.57 -4.97
C SER A 287 18.98 30.24 -4.53
N LYS A 288 19.58 29.76 -3.44
CA LYS A 288 20.83 30.28 -2.94
C LYS A 288 22.02 30.03 -3.88
N LEU A 289 22.02 28.90 -4.56
CA LEU A 289 23.07 28.61 -5.56
C LEU A 289 22.95 29.50 -6.77
N LEU A 290 21.73 29.77 -7.25
CA LEU A 290 21.53 30.75 -8.34
C LEU A 290 22.00 32.15 -7.95
N GLU A 291 21.61 32.62 -6.76
CA GLU A 291 22.08 33.94 -6.24
C GLU A 291 23.61 34.03 -6.10
N ALA A 292 24.25 32.90 -5.76
CA ALA A 292 25.69 32.85 -5.64
C ALA A 292 26.39 32.85 -7.02
N PHE A 293 25.88 32.07 -7.97
CA PHE A 293 26.45 32.02 -9.32
C PHE A 293 26.23 33.29 -10.13
N GLU A 294 25.13 34.01 -9.92
CA GLU A 294 24.90 35.33 -10.57
C GLU A 294 25.98 36.38 -10.26
N LYS A 295 26.68 36.23 -9.13
CA LYS A 295 27.75 37.14 -8.72
C LYS A 295 29.09 36.82 -9.38
N GLU A 296 29.19 35.67 -10.02
CA GLU A 296 30.45 35.16 -10.59
C GLU A 296 30.43 35.26 -12.12
N GLU A 297 31.32 36.05 -12.69
CA GLU A 297 31.41 36.24 -14.14
C GLU A 297 31.94 34.98 -14.85
N ASP A 298 32.74 34.15 -14.14
CA ASP A 298 33.40 32.96 -14.68
C ASP A 298 32.53 31.71 -14.64
N ILE A 299 31.31 31.81 -14.07
CA ILE A 299 30.39 30.68 -13.94
C ILE A 299 29.14 30.96 -14.77
N VAL A 300 28.93 30.14 -15.80
CA VAL A 300 27.75 30.29 -16.67
C VAL A 300 26.96 29.01 -16.66
N VAL A 301 25.72 29.08 -16.11
CA VAL A 301 24.79 27.94 -16.06
C VAL A 301 24.24 27.69 -17.46
N GLY A 302 24.43 26.45 -17.93
CA GLY A 302 23.96 26.00 -19.25
C GLY A 302 22.49 25.59 -19.24
N THR A 303 21.85 25.65 -20.40
CA THR A 303 20.52 25.11 -20.65
C THR A 303 20.57 24.09 -21.78
N ILE A 304 19.65 23.12 -21.77
CA ILE A 304 19.57 22.06 -22.79
C ILE A 304 19.46 22.61 -24.22
N THR A 305 19.05 23.88 -24.37
CA THR A 305 18.82 24.56 -25.64
C THR A 305 19.86 25.64 -25.97
N SER A 306 20.92 25.83 -25.19
CA SER A 306 21.93 26.84 -25.44
C SER A 306 22.94 26.45 -26.52
N ILE A 307 22.48 26.14 -27.71
CA ILE A 307 23.31 26.23 -28.89
C ILE A 307 23.49 27.75 -29.14
N GLY A 308 24.60 28.30 -28.62
CA GLY A 308 25.08 29.62 -28.99
C GLY A 308 24.53 30.85 -28.28
N ALA A 309 24.18 30.76 -27.00
CA ALA A 309 24.02 31.99 -26.19
C ALA A 309 25.38 32.62 -25.94
N ARG A 310 25.84 33.44 -26.88
CA ARG A 310 26.93 34.37 -26.60
C ARG A 310 26.47 35.30 -25.47
N LYS A 311 27.27 35.40 -24.40
CA LYS A 311 27.16 36.50 -23.44
C LYS A 311 27.08 37.83 -24.20
N PRO A 312 26.13 38.72 -23.99
CA PRO A 312 26.15 40.03 -24.60
C PRO A 312 27.45 40.69 -24.19
N SER A 313 28.36 40.89 -25.14
CA SER A 313 29.58 41.67 -24.88
C SER A 313 29.16 43.11 -24.64
N GLY A 314 29.18 43.54 -23.38
CA GLY A 314 29.02 44.94 -23.02
C GLY A 314 30.26 45.73 -23.38
N LYS A 315 30.50 45.95 -24.66
CA LYS A 315 31.30 47.02 -25.20
C LYS A 315 30.80 47.27 -26.62
N GLU A 316 29.93 48.24 -26.75
CA GLU A 316 29.77 48.95 -28.02
C GLU A 316 31.06 49.69 -28.28
N GLU A 317 31.88 49.22 -29.19
CA GLU A 317 32.96 49.97 -29.80
C GLU A 317 32.30 51.00 -30.73
N LYS A 318 32.27 52.25 -30.27
CA LYS A 318 31.91 53.40 -31.12
C LYS A 318 32.88 53.48 -32.27
N THR A 319 32.46 53.00 -33.43
CA THR A 319 33.16 53.30 -34.68
C THR A 319 32.79 54.70 -35.08
N ASP A 320 33.69 55.66 -34.83
CA ASP A 320 33.69 57.01 -35.47
C ASP A 320 33.95 56.78 -36.95
N VAL A 321 32.93 57.02 -37.78
CA VAL A 321 33.07 57.17 -39.22
C VAL A 321 33.32 58.65 -39.48
N LYS A 322 34.52 58.98 -39.97
CA LYS A 322 34.86 60.25 -40.64
C LYS A 322 34.44 60.15 -42.09
#